data_7c8dcbe0c6c50d924b8ff20e9ffd6551
#
_entry.id   7c8dcbe0c6c50d924b8ff20e9ffd6551
#
_cell.length_a   1.000
_cell.length_b   1.000
_cell.length_c   1.000
_cell.angle_alpha   90.00
_cell.angle_beta   90.00
_cell.angle_gamma   90.00
#
_symmetry.space_group_name_H-M   'P 1'
#
loop_
_entity.id
_entity.type
_entity.pdbx_description
1 polymer ?
#
loop_
_entity_poly.entity_id
_entity_poly.type
_entity_poly.pdbx_seq_one_letter_code
_entity_poly.pdbx_strand_id
1 'polypeptide(L)'
;QKKFVYAEEADVLNVALFGITAKEWRESNPDIADKGNIRDYTDLLHLVILNNLENINAELIEMKIPQNERLIRLNNIARKQMELLKNNKSFNNLEYIENKVNNKQELQM
;
A
#
# COMPACT_ATOMS: atom_id res chain seq x y z
N GLN A 1 6.51 22.26 16.93
CA GLN A 1 6.05 21.46 15.78
C GLN A 1 4.95 20.51 16.22
N LYS A 2 3.82 20.61 15.55
CA LYS A 2 2.74 19.65 15.77
C LYS A 2 3.14 18.30 15.19
N LYS A 3 3.18 17.29 16.05
CA LYS A 3 3.37 15.92 15.61
C LYS A 3 2.00 15.37 15.23
N PHE A 4 1.86 14.85 14.02
CA PHE A 4 0.66 14.13 13.63
C PHE A 4 0.68 12.76 14.30
N VAL A 5 -0.40 12.45 15.01
CA VAL A 5 -0.60 11.13 15.60
C VAL A 5 -1.84 10.53 14.95
N TYR A 6 -1.69 9.39 14.36
CA TYR A 6 -2.80 8.66 13.74
C TYR A 6 -3.39 7.69 14.77
N ALA A 7 -4.70 7.72 14.90
CA ALA A 7 -5.40 6.85 15.85
C ALA A 7 -5.31 5.38 15.45
N GLU A 8 -5.25 5.12 14.15
CA GLU A 8 -5.22 3.76 13.62
C GLU A 8 -3.93 3.50 12.85
N GLU A 9 -3.37 2.31 13.04
CA GLU A 9 -2.15 1.89 12.34
C GLU A 9 -2.37 1.76 10.83
N ALA A 10 -3.59 1.46 10.41
CA ALA A 10 -3.93 1.44 8.98
C ALA A 10 -3.66 2.80 8.31
N ASP A 11 -3.90 3.90 9.01
CA ASP A 11 -3.61 5.24 8.50
C ASP A 11 -2.11 5.47 8.35
N VAL A 12 -1.32 5.00 9.32
CA VAL A 12 0.15 5.08 9.23
C VAL A 12 0.65 4.38 7.97
N LEU A 13 0.14 3.19 7.69
CA LEU A 13 0.52 2.41 6.51
C LEU A 13 0.10 3.09 5.21
N ASN A 14 -1.13 3.60 5.17
CA ASN A 14 -1.63 4.29 3.98
C ASN A 14 -0.83 5.57 3.69
N VAL A 15 -0.51 6.34 4.72
CA VAL A 15 0.30 7.55 4.55
C VAL A 15 1.73 7.20 4.14
N ALA A 16 2.30 6.14 4.72
CA ALA A 16 3.67 5.71 4.39
C ALA A 16 3.81 5.33 2.91
N LEU A 17 2.78 4.69 2.34
CA LEU A 17 2.82 4.19 0.96
C LEU A 17 2.17 5.14 -0.04
N PHE A 18 0.99 5.67 0.28
CA PHE A 18 0.18 6.47 -0.66
C PHE A 18 0.26 7.97 -0.41
N GLY A 19 0.79 8.38 0.74
CA GLY A 19 0.87 9.80 1.13
C GLY A 19 -0.41 10.38 1.70
N ILE A 20 -1.50 9.59 1.74
CA ILE A 20 -2.81 10.04 2.24
C ILE A 20 -3.46 8.95 3.07
N THR A 21 -4.39 9.35 3.95
CA THR A 21 -5.22 8.41 4.71
C THR A 21 -6.39 7.92 3.86
N ALA A 22 -7.04 6.85 4.30
CA ALA A 22 -8.25 6.34 3.65
C ALA A 22 -9.35 7.40 3.62
N LYS A 23 -9.49 8.17 4.69
CA LYS A 23 -10.47 9.26 4.76
C LYS A 23 -10.19 10.34 3.72
N GLU A 24 -8.93 10.78 3.63
CA GLU A 24 -8.51 11.77 2.64
C GLU A 24 -8.75 11.28 1.21
N TRP A 25 -8.46 9.99 0.96
CA TRP A 25 -8.71 9.38 -0.33
C TRP A 25 -10.21 9.41 -0.69
N ARG A 26 -11.07 9.03 0.26
CA ARG A 26 -12.53 9.04 0.04
C ARG A 26 -13.05 10.44 -0.26
N GLU A 27 -12.55 11.44 0.46
CA GLU A 27 -12.92 12.84 0.26
C GLU A 27 -12.49 13.35 -1.11
N SER A 28 -11.35 12.87 -1.62
CA SER A 28 -10.83 13.25 -2.93
C SER A 28 -11.46 12.47 -4.08
N ASN A 29 -12.13 11.36 -3.80
CA ASN A 29 -12.70 10.46 -4.80
C ASN A 29 -14.16 10.11 -4.47
N PRO A 30 -15.05 11.11 -4.35
CA PRO A 30 -16.43 10.86 -3.89
C PRO A 30 -17.22 9.94 -4.83
N ASP A 31 -16.90 9.95 -6.12
CA ASP A 31 -17.63 9.15 -7.12
C ASP A 31 -17.40 7.64 -6.97
N ILE A 32 -16.26 7.25 -6.47
CA ILE A 32 -15.87 5.84 -6.34
C ILE A 32 -15.78 5.37 -4.89
N ALA A 33 -15.83 6.29 -3.93
CA ALA A 33 -15.70 5.97 -2.50
C ALA A 33 -16.81 5.05 -1.99
N ASP A 34 -18.00 5.14 -2.58
CA ASP A 34 -19.14 4.28 -2.23
C ASP A 34 -18.99 2.85 -2.69
N LYS A 35 -18.10 2.60 -3.65
CA LYS A 35 -17.91 1.29 -4.29
C LYS A 35 -16.70 0.51 -3.78
N GLY A 36 -15.87 1.15 -2.98
CA GLY A 36 -14.68 0.50 -2.47
C GLY A 36 -13.78 1.45 -1.69
N ASN A 37 -12.57 1.00 -1.42
CA ASN A 37 -11.57 1.78 -0.69
C ASN A 37 -10.28 1.89 -1.52
N ILE A 38 -9.28 2.57 -0.97
CA ILE A 38 -8.01 2.80 -1.66
C ILE A 38 -7.34 1.50 -2.14
N ARG A 39 -7.48 0.41 -1.39
CA ARG A 39 -6.89 -0.89 -1.77
C ARG A 39 -7.53 -1.47 -3.03
N ASP A 40 -8.81 -1.21 -3.24
CA ASP A 40 -9.55 -1.73 -4.39
C ASP A 40 -9.16 -1.04 -5.70
N TYR A 41 -8.60 0.15 -5.61
CA TYR A 41 -8.23 0.98 -6.77
C TYR A 41 -6.72 1.14 -6.93
N THR A 42 -5.94 0.31 -6.25
CA THR A 42 -4.48 0.31 -6.39
C THR A 42 -4.01 -0.92 -7.17
N ASP A 43 -2.77 -0.91 -7.62
CA ASP A 43 -2.20 -2.00 -8.40
C ASP A 43 -1.56 -3.09 -7.51
N LEU A 44 -1.18 -4.19 -8.13
CA LEU A 44 -0.56 -5.33 -7.46
C LEU A 44 0.74 -4.93 -6.75
N LEU A 45 1.55 -4.09 -7.38
CA LEU A 45 2.82 -3.62 -6.81
C LEU A 45 2.60 -2.95 -5.45
N HIS A 46 1.65 -2.01 -5.39
CA HIS A 46 1.34 -1.31 -4.14
C HIS A 46 0.76 -2.26 -3.08
N LEU A 47 -0.06 -3.24 -3.49
CA LEU A 47 -0.61 -4.22 -2.55
C LEU A 47 0.47 -5.10 -1.92
N VAL A 48 1.45 -5.53 -2.71
CA VAL A 48 2.60 -6.30 -2.21
C VAL A 48 3.38 -5.47 -1.20
N ILE A 49 3.68 -4.22 -1.53
CA ILE A 49 4.42 -3.33 -0.64
C ILE A 49 3.62 -3.07 0.65
N LEU A 50 2.32 -2.81 0.53
CA LEU A 50 1.48 -2.58 1.70
C LEU A 50 1.51 -3.76 2.66
N ASN A 51 1.43 -4.98 2.14
CA ASN A 51 1.52 -6.20 2.94
C ASN A 51 2.87 -6.31 3.64
N ASN A 52 3.96 -5.99 2.94
CA ASN A 52 5.30 -5.97 3.54
C ASN A 52 5.40 -4.93 4.65
N LEU A 53 4.83 -3.75 4.44
CA LEU A 53 4.83 -2.69 5.46
C LEU A 53 4.02 -3.08 6.69
N GLU A 54 2.92 -3.80 6.54
CA GLU A 54 2.13 -4.30 7.66
C GLU A 54 2.99 -5.20 8.57
N ASN A 55 3.74 -6.11 7.97
CA ASN A 55 4.62 -7.02 8.71
C ASN A 55 5.76 -6.28 9.40
N ILE A 56 6.40 -5.35 8.69
CA ILE A 56 7.50 -4.55 9.23
C ILE A 56 6.99 -3.67 10.38
N ASN A 57 5.85 -3.03 10.20
CA ASN A 57 5.26 -2.17 11.24
C ASN A 57 4.97 -2.95 12.52
N ALA A 58 4.48 -4.19 12.40
CA ALA A 58 4.24 -5.05 13.56
C ALA A 58 5.53 -5.27 14.36
N GLU A 59 6.65 -5.51 13.70
CA GLU A 59 7.95 -5.65 14.35
C GLU A 59 8.42 -4.36 15.00
N LEU A 60 8.26 -3.23 14.31
CA LEU A 60 8.64 -1.93 14.84
C LEU A 60 7.82 -1.57 16.10
N ILE A 61 6.54 -1.94 16.11
CA ILE A 61 5.69 -1.76 17.31
C ILE A 61 6.22 -2.59 18.47
N GLU A 62 6.59 -3.86 18.24
CA GLU A 62 7.19 -4.71 19.27
C GLU A 62 8.48 -4.12 19.82
N MET A 63 9.27 -3.50 18.96
CA MET A 63 10.51 -2.81 19.36
C MET A 63 10.24 -1.48 20.06
N LYS A 64 8.98 -1.10 20.21
CA LYS A 64 8.56 0.15 20.88
C LYS A 64 9.05 1.41 20.17
N ILE A 65 9.20 1.33 18.85
CA ILE A 65 9.54 2.50 18.03
C ILE A 65 8.32 3.42 17.95
N PRO A 66 8.47 4.72 18.26
CA PRO A 66 7.34 5.66 18.22
C PRO A 66 6.73 5.78 16.81
N GLN A 67 5.44 6.10 16.75
CA GLN A 67 4.69 6.15 15.50
C GLN A 67 5.31 7.08 14.45
N ASN A 68 5.73 8.29 14.84
CA ASN A 68 6.33 9.21 13.88
C ASN A 68 7.63 8.69 13.28
N GLU A 69 8.45 8.01 14.07
CA GLU A 69 9.67 7.37 13.57
C GLU A 69 9.34 6.17 12.68
N ARG A 70 8.32 5.39 13.05
CA ARG A 70 7.85 4.27 12.22
C ARG A 70 7.36 4.75 10.86
N LEU A 71 6.61 5.85 10.84
CA LEU A 71 6.10 6.42 9.59
C LEU A 71 7.25 6.76 8.64
N ILE A 72 8.30 7.42 9.15
CA ILE A 72 9.48 7.78 8.35
C ILE A 72 10.18 6.54 7.81
N ARG A 73 10.41 5.54 8.67
CA ARG A 73 11.07 4.29 8.27
C ARG A 73 10.24 3.53 7.22
N LEU A 74 8.94 3.42 7.45
CA LEU A 74 8.03 2.73 6.53
C LEU A 74 7.96 3.42 5.17
N ASN A 75 7.92 4.75 5.15
CA ASN A 75 7.95 5.51 3.91
C ASN A 75 9.25 5.28 3.14
N ASN A 76 10.40 5.28 3.82
CA ASN A 76 11.69 5.01 3.18
C ASN A 76 11.74 3.60 2.62
N ILE A 77 11.22 2.62 3.34
CA ILE A 77 11.14 1.23 2.88
C ILE A 77 10.21 1.12 1.67
N ALA A 78 9.06 1.78 1.71
CA ALA A 78 8.11 1.79 0.60
C ALA A 78 8.76 2.33 -0.68
N ARG A 79 9.51 3.43 -0.59
CA ARG A 79 10.21 4.01 -1.74
C ARG A 79 11.24 3.04 -2.33
N LYS A 80 12.03 2.39 -1.47
CA LYS A 80 13.04 1.43 -1.90
C LYS A 80 12.39 0.22 -2.55
N GLN A 81 11.31 -0.30 -1.98
CA GLN A 81 10.61 -1.45 -2.53
C GLN A 81 9.92 -1.12 -3.86
N MET A 82 9.35 0.07 -3.99
CA MET A 82 8.78 0.53 -5.26
C MET A 82 9.84 0.48 -6.36
N GLU A 83 11.02 1.01 -6.09
CA GLU A 83 12.11 1.04 -7.07
C GLU A 83 12.60 -0.37 -7.41
N LEU A 84 12.85 -1.20 -6.40
CA LEU A 84 13.36 -2.55 -6.59
C LEU A 84 12.35 -3.46 -7.31
N LEU A 85 11.10 -3.45 -6.89
CA LEU A 85 10.07 -4.33 -7.45
C LEU A 85 9.62 -3.87 -8.84
N LYS A 86 9.60 -2.58 -9.09
CA LYS A 86 9.26 -2.03 -10.39
C LYS A 86 10.20 -2.54 -11.49
N ASN A 87 11.47 -2.76 -11.14
CA ASN A 87 12.49 -3.22 -12.08
C ASN A 87 12.76 -4.73 -12.00
N ASN A 88 11.99 -5.46 -11.19
CA ASN A 88 12.20 -6.88 -10.96
C ASN A 88 11.42 -7.70 -11.99
N LYS A 89 12.14 -8.53 -12.77
CA LYS A 89 11.54 -9.39 -13.78
C LYS A 89 10.54 -10.40 -13.22
N SER A 90 10.83 -10.96 -12.04
CA SER A 90 9.96 -11.94 -11.39
C SER A 90 8.60 -11.32 -11.04
N PHE A 91 8.61 -10.10 -10.54
CA PHE A 91 7.36 -9.38 -10.25
C PHE A 91 6.58 -9.08 -11.52
N ASN A 92 7.27 -8.62 -12.56
CA ASN A 92 6.65 -8.36 -13.86
C ASN A 92 6.04 -9.63 -14.46
N ASN A 93 6.70 -10.78 -14.30
CA ASN A 93 6.19 -12.05 -14.75
C ASN A 93 4.91 -12.48 -14.00
N LEU A 94 4.88 -12.26 -12.68
CA LEU A 94 3.68 -12.56 -11.88
C LEU A 94 2.49 -11.70 -12.33
N GLU A 95 2.70 -10.43 -12.54
CA GLU A 95 1.66 -9.52 -13.03
C GLU A 95 1.17 -9.93 -14.43
N TYR A 96 2.09 -10.31 -15.30
CA TYR A 96 1.76 -10.80 -16.64
C TYR A 96 0.88 -12.05 -16.58
N ILE A 97 1.21 -12.98 -15.71
CA ILE A 97 0.45 -14.23 -15.55
C ILE A 97 -0.97 -13.93 -15.04
N GLU A 98 -1.09 -13.03 -14.05
CA GLU A 98 -2.39 -12.61 -13.51
C GLU A 98 -3.28 -12.04 -14.61
N ASN A 99 -2.76 -11.12 -15.40
CA ASN A 99 -3.49 -10.50 -16.50
C ASN A 99 -3.90 -11.52 -17.55
N LYS A 100 -3.03 -12.48 -17.85
CA LYS A 100 -3.31 -13.55 -18.81
C LYS A 100 -4.45 -14.47 -18.34
N VAL A 101 -4.47 -14.81 -17.07
CA VAL A 101 -5.54 -15.63 -16.46
C VAL A 101 -6.87 -14.87 -16.51
N ASN A 102 -6.89 -13.60 -16.14
CA ASN A 102 -8.09 -12.77 -16.17
C ASN A 102 -8.65 -12.65 -17.59
N ASN A 103 -7.80 -12.46 -18.59
CA ASN A 103 -8.22 -12.40 -19.98
C ASN A 103 -8.82 -13.71 -20.46
N LYS A 104 -8.28 -14.85 -20.05
CA LYS A 104 -8.84 -16.16 -20.38
C LYS A 104 -10.22 -16.37 -19.77
N GLN A 105 -10.42 -15.91 -18.53
CA GLN A 105 -11.72 -15.99 -17.87
C GLN A 105 -12.77 -15.17 -18.59
N GLU A 106 -12.41 -14.00 -19.07
CA GLU A 106 -13.31 -13.15 -19.86
C GLU A 106 -13.71 -13.81 -21.19
N LEU A 107 -12.77 -14.49 -21.82
CA LEU A 107 -13.00 -15.18 -23.10
C LEU A 107 -13.86 -16.43 -22.96
N GLN A 108 -13.95 -17.01 -21.77
CA GLN A 108 -14.73 -18.21 -21.50
C GLN A 108 -16.19 -17.94 -21.08
N MET A 109 -16.53 -16.66 -20.90
CA MET A 109 -17.91 -16.29 -20.56
C MET A 109 -18.75 -16.03 -21.83
#